data_fd8b053ee028d65d8db2f1d0f5afe71c
#
_entry.id   fd8b053ee028d65d8db2f1d0f5afe71c
#
_cell.length_a   1.000
_cell.length_b   1.000
_cell.length_c   1.000
_cell.angle_alpha   90.00
_cell.angle_beta   90.00
_cell.angle_gamma   90.00
#
_symmetry.space_group_name_H-M   'P 1'
#
loop_
_entity.id
_entity.type
_entity.pdbx_description
1 polymer ?
#
loop_
_entity_poly.entity_id
_entity_poly.type
_entity_poly.pdbx_seq_one_letter_code
_entity_poly.pdbx_strand_id
1 'polypeptide(L)'
;MRRSSRAHHDRQFGGEGASFGERRPKRGSQDQAIGRSRGGRTTKIHALVDEEGRPRALLLTGGNVADIKGAEPLLATLEASKHTIADKGYDADHLRSFLDDRGTTPVIPNKSNRKRRFPFDQALYQLRNIIERTFCRLKDFRAIATRYDKTARNFLAGLCLIAALC
;
A
#
# COMPACT_ATOMS: atom_id res chain seq x y z
N MET A 1 -14.04 -9.58 3.05
CA MET A 1 -12.84 -9.88 2.25
C MET A 1 -12.01 -8.62 2.11
N ARG A 2 -10.75 -8.62 2.49
CA ARG A 2 -9.93 -7.41 2.62
C ARG A 2 -8.55 -7.60 2.02
N ARG A 3 -8.00 -6.56 1.44
CA ARG A 3 -6.78 -6.65 0.66
C ARG A 3 -5.84 -5.47 0.82
N SER A 4 -4.55 -5.74 0.78
CA SER A 4 -3.46 -4.77 0.75
C SER A 4 -2.78 -4.75 -0.62
N SER A 5 -2.49 -3.59 -1.17
CA SER A 5 -1.76 -3.44 -2.44
C SER A 5 -0.90 -2.17 -2.52
N ARG A 6 -0.01 -2.18 -3.47
CA ARG A 6 1.05 -1.22 -3.73
C ARG A 6 0.72 -0.31 -4.89
N ALA A 7 0.81 1.00 -4.74
CA ALA A 7 0.92 1.93 -5.85
C ALA A 7 2.41 2.24 -6.11
N HIS A 8 2.93 1.81 -7.25
CA HIS A 8 4.21 2.28 -7.78
C HIS A 8 3.95 3.53 -8.61
N HIS A 9 4.69 4.57 -8.33
CA HIS A 9 4.73 5.75 -9.16
C HIS A 9 6.04 5.72 -9.95
N ASP A 10 6.00 5.16 -11.15
CA ASP A 10 7.04 5.32 -12.15
C ASP A 10 6.52 6.26 -13.23
N ARG A 11 6.95 7.51 -13.19
CA ARG A 11 7.13 8.33 -14.39
C ARG A 11 8.20 9.37 -14.12
N GLN A 12 9.32 9.21 -14.85
CA GLN A 12 10.25 10.29 -15.10
C GLN A 12 9.54 11.37 -15.92
N PHE A 13 9.49 12.59 -15.40
CA PHE A 13 9.48 13.79 -16.20
C PHE A 13 10.64 14.65 -15.73
N GLY A 14 11.62 14.79 -16.59
CA GLY A 14 12.62 15.83 -16.49
C GLY A 14 11.94 17.19 -16.66
N GLY A 15 12.11 18.05 -15.70
CA GLY A 15 11.69 19.44 -15.71
C GLY A 15 12.66 20.19 -14.82
N GLU A 16 13.53 20.97 -15.45
CA GLU A 16 14.46 21.87 -14.79
C GLU A 16 13.74 22.94 -13.98
N GLY A 17 14.37 23.30 -12.87
CA GLY A 17 14.39 24.67 -12.42
C GLY A 17 13.37 25.08 -11.37
N ALA A 18 13.81 25.27 -10.22
CA ALA A 18 13.75 26.50 -9.44
C ALA A 18 14.23 26.20 -8.03
N SER A 19 15.41 26.65 -7.72
CA SER A 19 15.95 26.78 -6.38
C SER A 19 15.11 27.84 -5.65
N PHE A 20 14.27 27.40 -4.72
CA PHE A 20 13.74 28.26 -3.68
C PHE A 20 14.38 27.85 -2.36
N GLY A 21 15.38 28.64 -1.94
CA GLY A 21 16.00 28.50 -0.64
C GLY A 21 15.04 28.90 0.47
N GLU A 22 14.55 27.93 1.21
CA GLU A 22 14.09 28.11 2.57
C GLU A 22 14.55 26.91 3.40
N ARG A 23 15.51 27.15 4.28
CA ARG A 23 15.95 26.18 5.30
C ARG A 23 14.85 26.03 6.34
N ARG A 24 13.87 25.17 6.07
CA ARG A 24 12.98 24.64 7.10
C ARG A 24 13.68 23.54 7.87
N PRO A 25 13.42 23.40 9.17
CA PRO A 25 14.00 22.32 9.97
C PRO A 25 13.77 20.99 9.27
N LYS A 26 14.81 20.15 9.19
CA LYS A 26 14.79 18.83 8.60
C LYS A 26 13.85 17.93 9.42
N ARG A 27 12.56 17.95 9.13
CA ARG A 27 11.68 16.84 9.53
C ARG A 27 12.19 15.61 8.82
N GLY A 28 12.46 14.54 9.59
CA GLY A 28 13.04 13.31 9.05
C GLY A 28 12.27 12.80 7.83
N SER A 29 12.97 12.24 6.86
CA SER A 29 12.33 11.69 5.64
C SER A 29 11.29 10.62 5.95
N GLN A 30 11.40 9.94 7.10
CA GLN A 30 10.44 8.96 7.58
C GLN A 30 9.10 9.60 7.94
N ASP A 31 9.09 10.78 8.59
CA ASP A 31 7.87 11.51 8.95
C ASP A 31 7.07 11.97 7.73
N GLN A 32 7.75 12.07 6.59
CA GLN A 32 7.13 12.48 5.33
C GLN A 32 6.67 11.30 4.48
N ALA A 33 6.90 10.06 4.92
CA ALA A 33 6.67 8.85 4.14
C ALA A 33 7.27 8.94 2.71
N ILE A 34 8.46 9.54 2.59
CA ILE A 34 9.22 9.63 1.35
C ILE A 34 10.48 8.80 1.49
N GLY A 35 10.72 7.89 0.56
CA GLY A 35 11.90 7.06 0.53
C GLY A 35 12.49 6.96 -0.86
N ARG A 36 13.79 6.70 -0.97
CA ARG A 36 14.49 6.55 -2.25
C ARG A 36 14.30 5.12 -2.77
N SER A 37 13.58 4.97 -3.86
CA SER A 37 13.46 3.74 -4.64
C SER A 37 14.38 3.77 -5.86
N ARG A 38 14.36 2.72 -6.69
CA ARG A 38 15.08 2.71 -7.97
C ARG A 38 14.63 3.84 -8.91
N GLY A 39 13.34 4.21 -8.87
CA GLY A 39 12.75 5.30 -9.65
C GLY A 39 12.85 6.68 -8.99
N GLY A 40 13.67 6.86 -7.94
CA GLY A 40 13.83 8.14 -7.25
C GLY A 40 13.08 8.20 -5.91
N ARG A 41 12.69 9.42 -5.51
CA ARG A 41 11.94 9.66 -4.27
C ARG A 41 10.47 9.32 -4.48
N THR A 42 9.98 8.33 -3.75
CA THR A 42 8.60 7.84 -3.89
C THR A 42 7.94 7.59 -2.53
N THR A 43 6.62 7.58 -2.56
CA THR A 43 5.77 7.16 -1.43
C THR A 43 4.97 5.94 -1.87
N LYS A 44 4.88 4.95 -1.00
CA LYS A 44 3.99 3.82 -1.20
C LYS A 44 2.67 4.06 -0.48
N ILE A 45 1.57 3.75 -1.14
CA ILE A 45 0.24 3.73 -0.57
C ILE A 45 -0.11 2.27 -0.31
N HIS A 46 -0.36 1.92 0.94
CA HIS A 46 -0.92 0.64 1.32
C HIS A 46 -2.42 0.84 1.58
N ALA A 47 -3.24 -0.06 1.06
CA ALA A 47 -4.68 0.00 1.22
C ALA A 47 -5.24 -1.37 1.60
N LEU A 48 -6.19 -1.40 2.51
CA LEU A 48 -7.14 -2.49 2.68
C LEU A 48 -8.45 -2.09 2.04
N VAL A 49 -9.00 -2.97 1.24
CA VAL A 49 -10.31 -2.77 0.60
C VAL A 49 -11.25 -3.91 0.97
N ASP A 50 -12.53 -3.64 0.99
CA ASP A 50 -13.56 -4.66 1.13
C ASP A 50 -13.88 -5.32 -0.23
N GLU A 51 -14.84 -6.24 -0.22
CA GLU A 51 -15.24 -6.99 -1.40
C GLU A 51 -15.91 -6.13 -2.49
N GLU A 52 -16.43 -4.96 -2.12
CA GLU A 52 -16.96 -3.97 -3.07
C GLU A 52 -15.86 -3.04 -3.62
N GLY A 53 -14.63 -3.16 -3.10
CA GLY A 53 -13.50 -2.33 -3.52
C GLY A 53 -13.43 -0.97 -2.82
N ARG A 54 -14.17 -0.79 -1.71
CA ARG A 54 -14.11 0.44 -0.92
C ARG A 54 -12.88 0.42 -0.01
N PRO A 55 -12.04 1.45 -0.01
CA PRO A 55 -10.91 1.54 0.90
C PRO A 55 -11.38 1.61 2.36
N ARG A 56 -10.91 0.68 3.19
CA ARG A 56 -11.24 0.56 4.63
C ARG A 56 -10.14 1.10 5.53
N ALA A 57 -8.90 0.98 5.08
CA ALA A 57 -7.75 1.54 5.77
C ALA A 57 -6.65 1.90 4.77
N LEU A 58 -5.91 2.96 5.07
CA LEU A 58 -4.84 3.51 4.26
C LEU A 58 -3.62 3.79 5.11
N LEU A 59 -2.43 3.47 4.59
CA LEU A 59 -1.15 3.74 5.25
C LEU A 59 -0.13 4.19 4.20
N LEU A 60 0.69 5.17 4.55
CA LEU A 60 1.79 5.63 3.73
C LEU A 60 3.13 5.16 4.27
N THR A 61 4.01 4.71 3.40
CA THR A 61 5.42 4.44 3.72
C THR A 61 6.35 5.03 2.68
N GLY A 62 7.62 5.21 3.05
CA GLY A 62 8.63 5.59 2.07
C GLY A 62 8.84 4.49 1.03
N GLY A 63 9.19 4.88 -0.20
CA GLY A 63 9.39 3.95 -1.32
C GLY A 63 10.43 2.85 -1.09
N ASN A 64 11.39 3.09 -0.19
CA ASN A 64 12.43 2.12 0.22
C ASN A 64 11.94 1.10 1.25
N VAL A 65 10.80 1.31 1.89
CA VAL A 65 10.25 0.40 2.90
C VAL A 65 9.65 -0.83 2.21
N ALA A 66 9.97 -2.03 2.70
CA ALA A 66 9.38 -3.26 2.18
C ALA A 66 7.87 -3.31 2.47
N ASP A 67 7.08 -3.77 1.49
CA ASP A 67 5.61 -3.75 1.56
C ASP A 67 5.09 -4.53 2.77
N ILE A 68 5.76 -5.62 3.12
CA ILE A 68 5.43 -6.46 4.27
C ILE A 68 5.40 -5.69 5.60
N LYS A 69 6.25 -4.66 5.75
CA LYS A 69 6.29 -3.85 6.98
C LYS A 69 5.04 -2.98 7.19
N GLY A 70 4.31 -2.70 6.12
CA GLY A 70 3.04 -1.97 6.19
C GLY A 70 1.83 -2.86 6.43
N ALA A 71 1.96 -4.17 6.27
CA ALA A 71 0.84 -5.10 6.29
C ALA A 71 0.22 -5.26 7.69
N GLU A 72 1.03 -5.64 8.67
CA GLU A 72 0.53 -5.87 10.05
C GLU A 72 -0.07 -4.62 10.69
N PRO A 73 0.61 -3.43 10.67
CA PRO A 73 0.03 -2.22 11.21
C PRO A 73 -1.31 -1.87 10.54
N LEU A 74 -1.41 -2.07 9.23
CA LEU A 74 -2.63 -1.78 8.50
C LEU A 74 -3.75 -2.76 8.83
N LEU A 75 -3.46 -4.06 8.91
CA LEU A 75 -4.42 -5.09 9.28
C LEU A 75 -4.89 -4.95 10.73
N ALA A 76 -4.01 -4.50 11.63
CA ALA A 76 -4.35 -4.30 13.04
C ALA A 76 -5.39 -3.18 13.27
N THR A 77 -5.55 -2.25 12.31
CA THR A 77 -6.54 -1.15 12.43
C THR A 77 -7.99 -1.59 12.23
N LEU A 78 -8.22 -2.81 11.75
CA LEU A 78 -9.56 -3.31 11.45
C LEU A 78 -9.81 -4.64 12.17
N GLU A 79 -11.08 -4.98 12.33
CA GLU A 79 -11.48 -6.30 12.83
C GLU A 79 -11.00 -7.41 11.90
N ALA A 80 -10.88 -8.63 12.45
CA ALA A 80 -10.52 -9.81 11.68
C ALA A 80 -11.56 -10.09 10.59
N SER A 81 -11.06 -10.43 9.41
CA SER A 81 -11.90 -10.85 8.28
C SER A 81 -11.76 -12.34 8.04
N LYS A 82 -12.74 -12.97 7.42
CA LYS A 82 -12.68 -14.39 7.10
C LYS A 82 -11.47 -14.73 6.22
N HIS A 83 -11.18 -13.89 5.24
CA HIS A 83 -10.07 -14.07 4.30
C HIS A 83 -9.30 -12.77 4.11
N THR A 84 -7.99 -12.86 3.97
CA THR A 84 -7.14 -11.75 3.52
C THR A 84 -6.41 -12.16 2.25
N ILE A 85 -6.69 -11.46 1.16
CA ILE A 85 -6.04 -11.69 -0.13
C ILE A 85 -4.90 -10.68 -0.29
N ALA A 86 -3.69 -11.18 -0.56
CA ALA A 86 -2.55 -10.31 -0.86
C ALA A 86 -1.66 -10.94 -1.92
N ASP A 87 -0.78 -10.15 -2.53
CA ASP A 87 0.14 -10.67 -3.53
C ASP A 87 1.32 -11.43 -2.91
N LYS A 88 2.11 -12.08 -3.75
CA LYS A 88 3.29 -12.86 -3.33
C LYS A 88 4.35 -12.03 -2.57
N GLY A 89 4.34 -10.71 -2.69
CA GLY A 89 5.22 -9.82 -1.94
C GLY A 89 4.99 -9.90 -0.43
N TYR A 90 3.76 -10.24 -0.05
CA TYR A 90 3.33 -10.41 1.35
C TYR A 90 3.51 -11.83 1.88
N ASP A 91 4.09 -12.75 1.11
CA ASP A 91 4.34 -14.11 1.56
C ASP A 91 5.52 -14.16 2.54
N ALA A 92 5.18 -14.09 3.83
CA ALA A 92 6.10 -14.20 4.95
C ALA A 92 5.43 -14.96 6.11
N ASP A 93 6.22 -15.77 6.82
CA ASP A 93 5.67 -16.67 7.86
C ASP A 93 5.05 -15.86 9.01
N HIS A 94 5.72 -14.77 9.45
CA HIS A 94 5.19 -13.92 10.52
C HIS A 94 3.81 -13.32 10.16
N LEU A 95 3.61 -12.88 8.89
CA LEU A 95 2.31 -12.34 8.49
C LEU A 95 1.23 -13.42 8.41
N ARG A 96 1.60 -14.64 7.97
CA ARG A 96 0.65 -15.78 7.97
C ARG A 96 0.24 -16.13 9.39
N SER A 97 1.21 -16.27 10.32
CA SER A 97 0.91 -16.51 11.73
C SER A 97 0.04 -15.41 12.32
N PHE A 98 0.36 -14.13 12.06
CA PHE A 98 -0.45 -13.00 12.50
C PHE A 98 -1.91 -13.07 12.00
N LEU A 99 -2.12 -13.51 10.76
CA LEU A 99 -3.48 -13.68 10.21
C LEU A 99 -4.19 -14.89 10.82
N ASP A 100 -3.48 -16.01 10.97
CA ASP A 100 -4.01 -17.23 11.57
C ASP A 100 -4.40 -17.02 13.04
N ASP A 101 -3.58 -16.31 13.83
CA ASP A 101 -3.86 -15.93 15.23
C ASP A 101 -5.13 -15.06 15.35
N ARG A 102 -5.47 -14.34 14.30
CA ARG A 102 -6.70 -13.55 14.20
C ARG A 102 -7.88 -14.32 13.62
N GLY A 103 -7.74 -15.62 13.37
CA GLY A 103 -8.77 -16.44 12.71
C GLY A 103 -9.04 -16.04 11.25
N THR A 104 -8.08 -15.38 10.59
CA THR A 104 -8.19 -14.92 9.20
C THR A 104 -7.40 -15.85 8.28
N THR A 105 -8.04 -16.45 7.31
CA THR A 105 -7.36 -17.31 6.33
C THR A 105 -6.55 -16.49 5.34
N PRO A 106 -5.20 -16.67 5.26
CA PRO A 106 -4.37 -15.98 4.29
C PRO A 106 -4.51 -16.58 2.90
N VAL A 107 -4.92 -15.78 1.92
CA VAL A 107 -4.97 -16.13 0.49
C VAL A 107 -3.82 -15.42 -0.22
N ILE A 108 -2.62 -15.96 -0.05
CA ILE A 108 -1.36 -15.38 -0.52
C ILE A 108 -0.58 -16.41 -1.33
N PRO A 109 -0.24 -16.14 -2.61
CA PRO A 109 0.59 -17.05 -3.38
C PRO A 109 1.99 -17.21 -2.79
N ASN A 110 2.54 -18.40 -2.89
CA ASN A 110 3.89 -18.66 -2.42
C ASN A 110 4.94 -17.96 -3.29
N LYS A 111 5.99 -17.43 -2.66
CA LYS A 111 7.20 -16.98 -3.37
C LYS A 111 7.88 -18.18 -4.06
N SER A 112 8.52 -17.94 -5.20
CA SER A 112 9.20 -18.99 -5.97
C SER A 112 10.31 -19.70 -5.19
N ASN A 113 10.99 -18.97 -4.30
CA ASN A 113 12.09 -19.48 -3.47
C ASN A 113 11.63 -20.07 -2.12
N ARG A 114 10.32 -20.21 -1.88
CA ARG A 114 9.80 -20.76 -0.64
C ARG A 114 10.00 -22.29 -0.59
N LYS A 115 10.65 -22.78 0.45
CA LYS A 115 10.89 -24.22 0.68
C LYS A 115 9.61 -24.94 1.08
N ARG A 116 8.88 -24.42 2.08
CA ARG A 116 7.60 -24.96 2.54
C ARG A 116 6.46 -24.16 1.89
N ARG A 117 5.71 -24.81 1.00
CA ARG A 117 4.56 -24.19 0.33
C ARG A 117 3.31 -24.33 1.19
N PHE A 118 2.49 -23.27 1.19
CA PHE A 118 1.18 -23.25 1.80
C PHE A 118 0.10 -23.40 0.72
N PRO A 119 -0.95 -24.18 0.97
CA PRO A 119 -2.10 -24.17 0.08
C PRO A 119 -2.78 -22.79 0.15
N PHE A 120 -3.37 -22.36 -0.95
CA PHE A 120 -4.19 -21.15 -1.00
C PHE A 120 -5.29 -21.32 -2.03
N ASP A 121 -6.42 -20.67 -1.81
CA ASP A 121 -7.55 -20.71 -2.72
C ASP A 121 -7.30 -19.83 -3.95
N GLN A 122 -7.12 -20.46 -5.09
CA GLN A 122 -6.85 -19.78 -6.35
C GLN A 122 -8.09 -19.04 -6.88
N ALA A 123 -9.30 -19.56 -6.63
CA ALA A 123 -10.53 -18.89 -7.03
C ALA A 123 -10.74 -17.60 -6.24
N LEU A 124 -10.56 -17.64 -4.93
CA LEU A 124 -10.56 -16.42 -4.11
C LEU A 124 -9.44 -15.45 -4.49
N TYR A 125 -8.28 -15.96 -4.89
CA TYR A 125 -7.18 -15.11 -5.31
C TYR A 125 -7.49 -14.29 -6.57
N GLN A 126 -8.35 -14.76 -7.47
CA GLN A 126 -8.79 -13.99 -8.65
C GLN A 126 -9.47 -12.68 -8.28
N LEU A 127 -10.10 -12.60 -7.10
CA LEU A 127 -10.67 -11.35 -6.58
C LEU A 127 -9.62 -10.27 -6.30
N ARG A 128 -8.33 -10.60 -6.49
CA ARG A 128 -7.23 -9.64 -6.44
C ARG A 128 -7.44 -8.43 -7.37
N ASN A 129 -8.15 -8.58 -8.46
CA ASN A 129 -8.45 -7.50 -9.38
C ASN A 129 -9.24 -6.33 -8.74
N ILE A 130 -9.97 -6.57 -7.64
CA ILE A 130 -10.75 -5.56 -6.94
C ILE A 130 -9.85 -4.41 -6.45
N ILE A 131 -8.71 -4.74 -5.83
CA ILE A 131 -7.78 -3.71 -5.34
C ILE A 131 -7.10 -2.98 -6.50
N GLU A 132 -6.79 -3.68 -7.59
CA GLU A 132 -6.19 -3.05 -8.77
C GLU A 132 -7.14 -1.99 -9.36
N ARG A 133 -8.42 -2.33 -9.49
CA ARG A 133 -9.46 -1.39 -9.92
C ARG A 133 -9.60 -0.21 -8.96
N THR A 134 -9.53 -0.47 -7.65
CA THR A 134 -9.57 0.61 -6.65
C THR A 134 -8.38 1.56 -6.82
N PHE A 135 -7.17 1.03 -7.00
CA PHE A 135 -6.02 1.88 -7.27
C PHE A 135 -6.10 2.63 -8.59
N CYS A 136 -6.71 2.05 -9.63
CA CYS A 136 -6.97 2.78 -10.88
C CYS A 136 -7.87 3.98 -10.60
N ARG A 137 -9.03 3.80 -9.94
CA ARG A 137 -9.94 4.89 -9.56
C ARG A 137 -9.26 5.98 -8.72
N LEU A 138 -8.47 5.60 -7.71
CA LEU A 138 -7.73 6.56 -6.91
C LEU A 138 -6.73 7.36 -7.74
N LYS A 139 -6.10 6.76 -8.75
CA LYS A 139 -5.12 7.41 -9.63
C LYS A 139 -5.75 8.29 -10.71
N ASP A 140 -7.05 8.18 -10.97
CA ASP A 140 -7.76 9.11 -11.85
C ASP A 140 -7.70 10.54 -11.29
N PHE A 141 -7.54 10.66 -9.97
CA PHE A 141 -7.27 11.95 -9.33
C PHE A 141 -5.78 12.29 -9.42
N ARG A 142 -5.46 13.30 -10.22
CA ARG A 142 -4.09 13.73 -10.48
C ARG A 142 -3.29 14.05 -9.21
N ALA A 143 -3.95 14.57 -8.17
CA ALA A 143 -3.34 14.84 -6.87
C ALA A 143 -2.77 13.60 -6.19
N ILE A 144 -3.40 12.42 -6.43
CA ILE A 144 -2.95 11.13 -5.91
C ILE A 144 -1.94 10.49 -6.87
N ALA A 145 -2.20 10.56 -8.16
CA ALA A 145 -1.30 10.02 -9.18
C ALA A 145 0.07 10.70 -9.14
N THR A 146 0.10 12.01 -8.88
CA THR A 146 1.31 12.80 -8.72
C THR A 146 1.26 13.48 -7.35
N ARG A 147 2.05 12.98 -6.41
CA ARG A 147 2.07 13.55 -5.06
C ARG A 147 2.66 14.97 -5.09
N TYR A 148 1.81 15.99 -5.01
CA TYR A 148 2.22 17.39 -4.87
C TYR A 148 2.45 17.78 -3.40
N ASP A 149 1.81 17.10 -2.46
CA ASP A 149 1.91 17.41 -1.04
C ASP A 149 3.29 17.12 -0.47
N LYS A 150 3.88 18.12 0.16
CA LYS A 150 5.20 18.00 0.82
C LYS A 150 5.11 17.14 2.10
N THR A 151 3.97 17.13 2.79
CA THR A 151 3.79 16.39 4.04
C THR A 151 2.98 15.12 3.84
N ALA A 152 3.38 14.04 4.54
CA ALA A 152 2.64 12.78 4.52
C ALA A 152 1.20 12.97 5.01
N ARG A 153 1.02 13.79 6.05
CA ARG A 153 -0.30 14.06 6.65
C ARG A 153 -1.28 14.66 5.64
N ASN A 154 -0.86 15.69 4.90
CA ASN A 154 -1.73 16.33 3.91
C ASN A 154 -2.05 15.39 2.75
N PHE A 155 -1.04 14.66 2.27
CA PHE A 155 -1.23 13.66 1.22
C PHE A 155 -2.19 12.54 1.66
N LEU A 156 -2.05 12.04 2.90
CA LEU A 156 -2.95 11.02 3.43
C LEU A 156 -4.37 11.57 3.61
N ALA A 157 -4.53 12.81 4.09
CA ALA A 157 -5.84 13.44 4.22
C ALA A 157 -6.55 13.58 2.86
N GLY A 158 -5.84 14.05 1.83
CA GLY A 158 -6.36 14.12 0.46
C GLY A 158 -6.72 12.73 -0.09
N LEU A 159 -5.87 11.73 0.16
CA LEU A 159 -6.12 10.35 -0.22
C LEU A 159 -7.37 9.78 0.47
N CYS A 160 -7.57 10.05 1.77
CA CYS A 160 -8.76 9.61 2.50
C CYS A 160 -10.04 10.25 1.97
N LEU A 161 -10.01 11.56 1.63
CA LEU A 161 -11.15 12.23 1.03
C LEU A 161 -11.54 11.62 -0.32
N ILE A 162 -10.55 11.38 -1.18
CA ILE A 162 -10.79 10.74 -2.48
C ILE A 162 -11.26 9.30 -2.30
N ALA A 163 -10.69 8.56 -1.36
CA ALA A 163 -11.09 7.19 -1.07
C ALA A 163 -12.55 7.08 -0.58
N ALA A 164 -13.07 8.11 0.09
CA ALA A 164 -14.46 8.17 0.50
C ALA A 164 -15.44 8.41 -0.68
N LEU A 165 -14.94 8.88 -1.82
CA LEU A 165 -15.73 9.09 -3.03
C LEU A 165 -15.68 7.89 -4.00
N CYS A 166 -14.80 6.94 -3.76
CA CYS A 166 -14.61 5.73 -4.58
C CYS A 166 -15.38 4.54 -4.07
#